data_7eae3f230565ffbf0537c60b3591c237
#
_entry.id   7eae3f230565ffbf0537c60b3591c237
#
_cell.length_a   1.000
_cell.length_b   1.000
_cell.length_c   1.000
_cell.angle_alpha   90.00
_cell.angle_beta   90.00
_cell.angle_gamma   90.00
#
_symmetry.space_group_name_H-M   'P 1'
#
loop_
_entity.id
_entity.type
_entity.pdbx_description
1 polymer ?
#
loop_
_entity_poly.entity_id
_entity_poly.type
_entity_poly.pdbx_seq_one_letter_code
_entity_poly.pdbx_strand_id
1 'polypeptide(L)'
;MGNIDLQELEQMRSQVDILKRKLEKQAIISDTHIRNSMKSKQSEMTKIIACTIFIGALSLPYCIWIFYKFGFSLLFIVATGLMLAVCLGITIKQRFSLKSFDFTQDNLVDVATKLTKVKTHYHEWIKIALPMILLWTSWLVCEGITRMEPSPIQMGFLTGIGVGVILGGIVGYRINRKIVSKSTEILEHIKELQGNM
;
A
#
# COMPACT_ATOMS: atom_id res chain seq x y z
N MET A 1 40.17 -56.41 9.17
CA MET A 1 39.42 -55.62 8.18
C MET A 1 38.23 -54.85 8.77
N GLY A 2 37.63 -55.23 9.89
CA GLY A 2 36.43 -54.58 10.45
C GLY A 2 36.62 -53.26 11.22
N ASN A 3 37.83 -52.85 11.64
CA ASN A 3 38.05 -51.66 12.45
C ASN A 3 38.19 -50.36 11.61
N ILE A 4 38.57 -50.47 10.35
CA ILE A 4 38.70 -49.32 9.43
C ILE A 4 37.30 -48.85 8.99
N ASP A 5 36.40 -49.78 8.70
CA ASP A 5 34.98 -49.48 8.33
C ASP A 5 34.22 -48.76 9.45
N LEU A 6 34.45 -49.09 10.71
CA LEU A 6 33.79 -48.46 11.86
C LEU A 6 34.27 -47.02 12.07
N GLN A 7 35.55 -46.74 11.90
CA GLN A 7 36.11 -45.39 12.00
C GLN A 7 35.62 -44.46 10.85
N GLU A 8 35.54 -45.00 9.64
CA GLU A 8 35.01 -44.25 8.50
C GLU A 8 33.50 -43.93 8.68
N LEU A 9 32.75 -44.89 9.20
CA LEU A 9 31.31 -44.68 9.56
C LEU A 9 31.12 -43.62 10.64
N GLU A 10 31.94 -43.61 11.68
CA GLU A 10 31.90 -42.60 12.74
C GLU A 10 32.31 -41.21 12.22
N GLN A 11 33.30 -41.14 11.35
CA GLN A 11 33.70 -39.87 10.69
C GLN A 11 32.59 -39.33 9.78
N MET A 12 31.97 -40.20 8.96
CA MET A 12 30.84 -39.80 8.11
C MET A 12 29.63 -39.32 8.96
N ARG A 13 29.31 -39.99 10.07
CA ARG A 13 28.26 -39.61 10.98
C ARG A 13 28.52 -38.25 11.63
N SER A 14 29.78 -38.00 12.05
CA SER A 14 30.18 -36.70 12.60
C SER A 14 30.09 -35.58 11.54
N GLN A 15 30.49 -35.85 10.31
CA GLN A 15 30.39 -34.87 9.21
C GLN A 15 28.91 -34.56 8.86
N VAL A 16 28.04 -35.55 8.86
CA VAL A 16 26.59 -35.40 8.64
C VAL A 16 25.96 -34.55 9.76
N ASP A 17 26.34 -34.78 11.03
CA ASP A 17 25.84 -33.98 12.15
C ASP A 17 26.31 -32.51 12.09
N ILE A 18 27.56 -32.28 11.71
CA ILE A 18 28.08 -30.92 11.49
C ILE A 18 27.36 -30.25 10.32
N LEU A 19 27.12 -30.97 9.25
CA LEU A 19 26.40 -30.44 8.07
C LEU A 19 24.93 -30.11 8.43
N LYS A 20 24.28 -30.98 9.18
CA LYS A 20 22.92 -30.80 9.67
C LYS A 20 22.80 -29.55 10.55
N ARG A 21 23.70 -29.39 11.51
CA ARG A 21 23.77 -28.17 12.35
C ARG A 21 24.04 -26.90 11.56
N LYS A 22 24.91 -26.97 10.54
CA LYS A 22 25.16 -25.81 9.66
C LYS A 22 23.92 -25.46 8.82
N LEU A 23 23.22 -26.45 8.28
CA LEU A 23 21.97 -26.25 7.54
C LEU A 23 20.86 -25.66 8.43
N GLU A 24 20.67 -26.19 9.63
CA GLU A 24 19.71 -25.66 10.61
C GLU A 24 20.03 -24.20 10.98
N LYS A 25 21.31 -23.90 11.21
CA LYS A 25 21.75 -22.51 11.52
C LYS A 25 21.55 -21.58 10.32
N GLN A 26 21.80 -22.06 9.10
CA GLN A 26 21.57 -21.31 7.86
C GLN A 26 20.06 -21.08 7.60
N ALA A 27 19.21 -22.05 7.88
CA ALA A 27 17.77 -21.93 7.79
C ALA A 27 17.22 -20.86 8.77
N ILE A 28 17.69 -20.87 10.03
CA ILE A 28 17.29 -19.89 11.04
C ILE A 28 17.73 -18.47 10.64
N ILE A 29 18.97 -18.31 10.14
CA ILE A 29 19.47 -17.02 9.68
C ILE A 29 18.66 -16.52 8.49
N SER A 30 18.35 -17.39 7.53
CA SER A 30 17.54 -17.07 6.35
C SER A 30 16.13 -16.62 6.76
N ASP A 31 15.46 -17.35 7.65
CA ASP A 31 14.12 -17.00 8.16
C ASP A 31 14.13 -15.63 8.83
N THR A 32 15.12 -15.35 9.67
CA THR A 32 15.27 -14.06 10.34
C THR A 32 15.48 -12.91 9.36
N HIS A 33 16.30 -13.11 8.33
CA HIS A 33 16.51 -12.12 7.27
C HIS A 33 15.25 -11.82 6.48
N ILE A 34 14.49 -12.86 6.10
CA ILE A 34 13.23 -12.71 5.37
C ILE A 34 12.21 -11.97 6.21
N ARG A 35 12.02 -12.33 7.48
CA ARG A 35 11.10 -11.63 8.42
C ARG A 35 11.47 -10.17 8.61
N ASN A 36 12.74 -9.85 8.76
CA ASN A 36 13.21 -8.47 8.88
C ASN A 36 12.97 -7.66 7.60
N SER A 37 13.17 -8.26 6.43
CA SER A 37 12.85 -7.65 5.13
C SER A 37 11.36 -7.37 5.01
N MET A 38 10.50 -8.32 5.38
CA MET A 38 9.05 -8.15 5.38
C MET A 38 8.61 -7.02 6.32
N LYS A 39 9.17 -6.91 7.52
CA LYS A 39 8.91 -5.84 8.48
C LYS A 39 9.32 -4.46 7.94
N SER A 40 10.48 -4.39 7.28
CA SER A 40 10.94 -3.15 6.64
C SER A 40 9.97 -2.69 5.53
N LYS A 41 9.53 -3.60 4.67
CA LYS A 41 8.57 -3.32 3.59
C LYS A 41 7.21 -2.89 4.14
N GLN A 42 6.71 -3.53 5.22
CA GLN A 42 5.49 -3.12 5.92
C GLN A 42 5.61 -1.70 6.48
N SER A 43 6.74 -1.38 7.12
CA SER A 43 7.00 -0.05 7.67
C SER A 43 6.96 1.03 6.58
N GLU A 44 7.57 0.78 5.43
CA GLU A 44 7.50 1.71 4.29
C GLU A 44 6.08 1.88 3.75
N MET A 45 5.30 0.79 3.60
CA MET A 45 3.90 0.88 3.19
C MET A 45 3.08 1.72 4.17
N THR A 46 3.26 1.48 5.47
CA THR A 46 2.57 2.22 6.53
C THR A 46 2.94 3.71 6.53
N LYS A 47 4.20 4.06 6.26
CA LYS A 47 4.66 5.45 6.12
C LYS A 47 4.02 6.14 4.91
N ILE A 48 3.95 5.47 3.76
CA ILE A 48 3.31 6.01 2.56
C ILE A 48 1.84 6.31 2.83
N ILE A 49 1.11 5.36 3.43
CA ILE A 49 -0.30 5.52 3.76
C ILE A 49 -0.49 6.63 4.81
N ALA A 50 0.40 6.73 5.81
CA ALA A 50 0.37 7.81 6.81
C ALA A 50 0.53 9.19 6.16
N CYS A 51 1.47 9.33 5.23
CA CYS A 51 1.68 10.57 4.48
C CYS A 51 0.44 10.92 3.65
N THR A 52 -0.18 9.94 2.99
CA THR A 52 -1.42 10.12 2.22
C THR A 52 -2.57 10.59 3.11
N ILE A 53 -2.73 10.01 4.31
CA ILE A 53 -3.75 10.45 5.28
C ILE A 53 -3.50 11.89 5.71
N PHE A 54 -2.27 12.26 6.01
CA PHE A 54 -1.91 13.62 6.43
C PHE A 54 -2.23 14.66 5.35
N ILE A 55 -1.83 14.38 4.09
CA ILE A 55 -2.14 15.24 2.95
C ILE A 55 -3.65 15.32 2.73
N GLY A 56 -4.37 14.20 2.79
CA GLY A 56 -5.82 14.16 2.65
C GLY A 56 -6.55 14.93 3.74
N ALA A 57 -6.11 14.83 5.00
CA ALA A 57 -6.69 15.56 6.11
C ALA A 57 -6.48 17.09 5.99
N LEU A 58 -5.35 17.51 5.44
CA LEU A 58 -5.07 18.93 5.20
C LEU A 58 -5.82 19.47 3.98
N SER A 59 -5.98 18.63 2.94
CA SER A 59 -6.67 19.04 1.71
C SER A 59 -8.19 19.23 1.91
N LEU A 60 -8.82 18.52 2.86
CA LEU A 60 -10.26 18.60 3.08
C LEU A 60 -10.73 20.03 3.48
N PRO A 61 -10.22 20.64 4.57
CA PRO A 61 -10.63 22.01 4.93
C PRO A 61 -10.20 23.04 3.86
N TYR A 62 -9.07 22.81 3.22
CA TYR A 62 -8.58 23.69 2.15
C TYR A 62 -9.51 23.69 0.94
N CYS A 63 -9.99 22.53 0.49
CA CYS A 63 -10.94 22.43 -0.62
C CYS A 63 -12.28 23.10 -0.28
N ILE A 64 -12.82 22.87 0.92
CA ILE A 64 -14.07 23.49 1.37
C ILE A 64 -13.94 25.01 1.36
N TRP A 65 -12.84 25.53 1.92
CA TRP A 65 -12.60 26.97 1.99
C TRP A 65 -12.47 27.60 0.60
N ILE A 66 -11.74 26.97 -0.31
CA ILE A 66 -11.49 27.49 -1.66
C ILE A 66 -12.80 27.49 -2.49
N PHE A 67 -13.58 26.39 -2.46
CA PHE A 67 -14.84 26.30 -3.20
C PHE A 67 -15.86 27.29 -2.68
N TYR A 68 -15.90 27.53 -1.37
CA TYR A 68 -16.75 28.56 -0.78
C TYR A 68 -16.35 29.98 -1.28
N LYS A 69 -15.07 30.26 -1.36
CA LYS A 69 -14.55 31.55 -1.87
C LYS A 69 -14.88 31.79 -3.36
N PHE A 70 -14.86 30.74 -4.17
CA PHE A 70 -15.21 30.82 -5.59
C PHE A 70 -16.72 30.78 -5.86
N GLY A 71 -17.57 30.74 -4.84
CA GLY A 71 -19.04 30.78 -4.99
C GLY A 71 -19.65 29.51 -5.58
N PHE A 72 -18.99 28.35 -5.40
CA PHE A 72 -19.54 27.07 -5.81
C PHE A 72 -20.82 26.74 -5.07
N SER A 73 -21.69 25.88 -5.66
CA SER A 73 -22.94 25.53 -5.00
C SER A 73 -22.70 24.79 -3.68
N LEU A 74 -23.56 25.07 -2.68
CA LEU A 74 -23.48 24.41 -1.38
C LEU A 74 -23.54 22.88 -1.52
N LEU A 75 -24.36 22.40 -2.45
CA LEU A 75 -24.50 20.96 -2.74
C LEU A 75 -23.17 20.36 -3.21
N PHE A 76 -22.44 21.04 -4.11
CA PHE A 76 -21.13 20.60 -4.56
C PHE A 76 -20.10 20.57 -3.42
N ILE A 77 -20.07 21.60 -2.57
CA ILE A 77 -19.15 21.69 -1.42
C ILE A 77 -19.40 20.54 -0.43
N VAL A 78 -20.68 20.29 -0.08
CA VAL A 78 -21.07 19.22 0.83
C VAL A 78 -20.74 17.84 0.24
N ALA A 79 -21.09 17.62 -1.05
CA ALA A 79 -20.78 16.36 -1.74
C ALA A 79 -19.27 16.09 -1.79
N THR A 80 -18.46 17.11 -2.09
CA THR A 80 -16.99 17.02 -2.10
C THR A 80 -16.45 16.70 -0.72
N GLY A 81 -16.92 17.39 0.32
CA GLY A 81 -16.51 17.15 1.70
C GLY A 81 -16.83 15.72 2.15
N LEU A 82 -18.02 15.24 1.83
CA LEU A 82 -18.45 13.88 2.16
C LEU A 82 -17.65 12.82 1.39
N MET A 83 -17.40 13.03 0.10
CA MET A 83 -16.57 12.15 -0.71
C MET A 83 -15.13 12.04 -0.14
N LEU A 84 -14.51 13.17 0.16
CA LEU A 84 -13.16 13.19 0.75
C LEU A 84 -13.13 12.52 2.13
N ALA A 85 -14.14 12.75 2.97
CA ALA A 85 -14.23 12.09 4.28
C ALA A 85 -14.35 10.57 4.16
N VAL A 86 -15.14 10.06 3.22
CA VAL A 86 -15.25 8.62 2.94
C VAL A 86 -13.91 8.06 2.46
N CYS A 87 -13.23 8.73 1.53
CA CYS A 87 -11.92 8.32 1.04
C CYS A 87 -10.87 8.26 2.18
N LEU A 88 -10.87 9.27 3.06
CA LEU A 88 -10.00 9.29 4.24
C LEU A 88 -10.32 8.14 5.19
N GLY A 89 -11.60 7.89 5.48
CA GLY A 89 -12.04 6.80 6.35
C GLY A 89 -11.57 5.44 5.85
N ILE A 90 -11.70 5.19 4.54
CA ILE A 90 -11.20 3.95 3.90
C ILE A 90 -9.67 3.83 4.03
N THR A 91 -8.94 4.93 3.77
CA THR A 91 -7.48 4.95 3.87
C THR A 91 -7.01 4.70 5.31
N ILE A 92 -7.69 5.28 6.30
CA ILE A 92 -7.42 5.05 7.72
C ILE A 92 -7.66 3.58 8.08
N LYS A 93 -8.78 2.99 7.64
CA LYS A 93 -9.08 1.56 7.86
C LYS A 93 -8.00 0.66 7.27
N GLN A 94 -7.51 0.96 6.07
CA GLN A 94 -6.41 0.23 5.44
C GLN A 94 -5.12 0.31 6.25
N ARG A 95 -4.80 1.49 6.81
CA ARG A 95 -3.64 1.66 7.69
C ARG A 95 -3.73 0.80 8.96
N PHE A 96 -4.88 0.79 9.62
CA PHE A 96 -5.08 -0.03 10.81
C PHE A 96 -4.96 -1.53 10.49
N SER A 97 -5.52 -1.96 9.38
CA SER A 97 -5.41 -3.34 8.91
C SER A 97 -3.94 -3.75 8.70
N LEU A 98 -3.12 -2.90 8.06
CA LEU A 98 -1.70 -3.19 7.84
C LEU A 98 -0.86 -3.14 9.12
N LYS A 99 -1.20 -2.28 10.09
CA LYS A 99 -0.46 -2.15 11.35
C LYS A 99 -0.74 -3.31 12.33
N SER A 100 -1.88 -3.99 12.16
CA SER A 100 -2.30 -5.12 13.01
C SER A 100 -1.52 -6.42 12.75
N PHE A 101 -0.55 -6.42 11.81
CA PHE A 101 0.26 -7.61 11.52
C PHE A 101 1.56 -7.58 12.28
N ASP A 102 1.83 -8.64 13.04
CA ASP A 102 3.15 -8.90 13.62
C ASP A 102 3.81 -10.06 12.85
N PHE A 103 4.70 -9.72 11.91
CA PHE A 103 5.44 -10.69 11.11
C PHE A 103 6.41 -11.57 11.95
N THR A 104 6.58 -11.23 13.22
CA THR A 104 7.48 -11.97 14.12
C THR A 104 6.75 -13.09 14.87
N GLN A 105 5.44 -12.92 15.14
CA GLN A 105 4.66 -13.83 15.98
C GLN A 105 3.48 -14.48 15.22
N ASP A 106 2.93 -13.82 14.19
CA ASP A 106 1.78 -14.33 13.44
C ASP A 106 2.17 -15.54 12.56
N ASN A 107 1.21 -16.45 12.39
CA ASN A 107 1.36 -17.57 11.45
C ASN A 107 1.48 -17.02 10.02
N LEU A 108 2.52 -17.47 9.30
CA LEU A 108 2.80 -17.05 7.92
C LEU A 108 1.61 -17.22 6.97
N VAL A 109 0.78 -18.26 7.19
CA VAL A 109 -0.42 -18.51 6.40
C VAL A 109 -1.47 -17.42 6.63
N ASP A 110 -1.68 -17.00 7.88
CA ASP A 110 -2.59 -15.91 8.22
C ASP A 110 -2.13 -14.57 7.65
N VAL A 111 -0.83 -14.30 7.74
CA VAL A 111 -0.23 -13.10 7.15
C VAL A 111 -0.42 -13.08 5.64
N ALA A 112 -0.15 -14.20 4.95
CA ALA A 112 -0.34 -14.32 3.51
C ALA A 112 -1.80 -14.09 3.09
N THR A 113 -2.74 -14.68 3.82
CA THR A 113 -4.18 -14.54 3.56
C THR A 113 -4.65 -13.10 3.73
N LYS A 114 -4.23 -12.44 4.81
CA LYS A 114 -4.57 -11.05 5.09
C LYS A 114 -3.94 -10.10 4.05
N LEU A 115 -2.68 -10.34 3.67
CA LEU A 115 -1.98 -9.52 2.67
C LEU A 115 -2.61 -9.66 1.27
N THR A 116 -3.05 -10.88 0.92
CA THR A 116 -3.81 -11.12 -0.31
C THR A 116 -5.13 -10.35 -0.31
N LYS A 117 -5.85 -10.31 0.81
CA LYS A 117 -7.07 -9.49 0.96
C LYS A 117 -6.78 -7.99 0.77
N VAL A 118 -5.69 -7.48 1.34
CA VAL A 118 -5.27 -6.09 1.16
C VAL A 118 -5.00 -5.80 -0.32
N LYS A 119 -4.24 -6.66 -1.01
CA LYS A 119 -3.93 -6.52 -2.44
C LYS A 119 -5.20 -6.52 -3.31
N THR A 120 -6.11 -7.45 -3.07
CA THR A 120 -7.39 -7.55 -3.81
C THR A 120 -8.27 -6.34 -3.56
N HIS A 121 -8.39 -5.92 -2.31
CA HIS A 121 -9.16 -4.73 -1.94
C HIS A 121 -8.61 -3.44 -2.59
N TYR A 122 -7.28 -3.29 -2.65
CA TYR A 122 -6.65 -2.17 -3.36
C TYR A 122 -6.95 -2.17 -4.85
N HIS A 123 -6.94 -3.34 -5.48
CA HIS A 123 -7.22 -3.47 -6.91
C HIS A 123 -8.69 -3.17 -7.24
N GLU A 124 -9.62 -3.66 -6.41
CA GLU A 124 -11.05 -3.38 -6.59
C GLU A 124 -11.41 -1.92 -6.28
N TRP A 125 -10.76 -1.34 -5.25
CA TRP A 125 -10.97 0.05 -4.91
C TRP A 125 -10.64 1.00 -6.08
N ILE A 126 -9.59 0.75 -6.83
CA ILE A 126 -9.24 1.56 -8.01
C ILE A 126 -10.31 1.52 -9.09
N LYS A 127 -10.94 0.36 -9.32
CA LYS A 127 -12.02 0.23 -10.31
C LYS A 127 -13.23 1.10 -9.97
N ILE A 128 -13.47 1.33 -8.68
CA ILE A 128 -14.55 2.19 -8.20
C ILE A 128 -14.10 3.65 -8.11
N ALA A 129 -12.89 3.90 -7.65
CA ALA A 129 -12.37 5.25 -7.44
C ALA A 129 -12.19 6.01 -8.77
N LEU A 130 -11.76 5.33 -9.83
CA LEU A 130 -11.47 5.96 -11.12
C LEU A 130 -12.73 6.58 -11.76
N PRO A 131 -13.86 5.86 -11.94
CA PRO A 131 -15.08 6.47 -12.44
C PRO A 131 -15.66 7.53 -11.51
N MET A 132 -15.51 7.36 -10.18
CA MET A 132 -15.95 8.36 -9.20
C MET A 132 -15.17 9.68 -9.34
N ILE A 133 -13.85 9.60 -9.52
CA ILE A 133 -13.00 10.77 -9.75
C ILE A 133 -13.36 11.45 -11.06
N LEU A 134 -13.60 10.70 -12.13
CA LEU A 134 -13.99 11.26 -13.43
C LEU A 134 -15.34 12.00 -13.35
N LEU A 135 -16.34 11.41 -12.71
CA LEU A 135 -17.63 12.04 -12.47
C LEU A 135 -17.50 13.33 -11.66
N TRP A 136 -16.75 13.28 -10.56
CA TRP A 136 -16.51 14.44 -9.71
C TRP A 136 -15.74 15.55 -10.45
N THR A 137 -14.70 15.19 -11.22
CA THR A 137 -13.94 16.16 -12.00
C THR A 137 -14.80 16.81 -13.09
N SER A 138 -15.68 16.04 -13.75
CA SER A 138 -16.62 16.58 -14.73
C SER A 138 -17.59 17.57 -14.10
N TRP A 139 -18.09 17.25 -12.91
CA TRP A 139 -18.96 18.17 -12.16
C TRP A 139 -18.20 19.44 -11.72
N LEU A 140 -16.95 19.29 -11.25
CA LEU A 140 -16.10 20.41 -10.89
C LEU A 140 -15.86 21.38 -12.08
N VAL A 141 -15.61 20.85 -13.27
CA VAL A 141 -15.44 21.64 -14.49
C VAL A 141 -16.76 22.35 -14.86
N CYS A 142 -17.88 21.65 -14.78
CA CYS A 142 -19.19 22.22 -15.05
C CYS A 142 -19.53 23.38 -14.09
N GLU A 143 -19.31 23.21 -12.80
CA GLU A 143 -19.50 24.27 -11.80
C GLU A 143 -18.54 25.45 -12.06
N GLY A 144 -17.27 25.18 -12.40
CA GLY A 144 -16.29 26.22 -12.71
C GLY A 144 -16.67 27.05 -13.95
N ILE A 145 -17.28 26.42 -14.95
CA ILE A 145 -17.75 27.14 -16.15
C ILE A 145 -19.01 27.94 -15.86
N THR A 146 -19.95 27.38 -15.07
CA THR A 146 -21.27 27.98 -14.87
C THR A 146 -21.29 29.05 -13.76
N ARG A 147 -20.41 28.94 -12.76
CA ARG A 147 -20.41 29.83 -11.58
C ARG A 147 -19.34 30.91 -11.62
N MET A 148 -18.25 30.69 -12.33
CA MET A 148 -17.22 31.70 -12.44
C MET A 148 -17.44 32.57 -13.67
N GLU A 149 -17.30 33.89 -13.52
CA GLU A 149 -17.33 34.79 -14.66
C GLU A 149 -16.14 34.51 -15.63
N PRO A 150 -16.36 34.65 -16.95
CA PRO A 150 -15.28 34.52 -17.93
C PRO A 150 -14.15 35.52 -17.64
N SER A 151 -13.06 35.00 -17.09
CA SER A 151 -11.94 35.81 -16.62
C SER A 151 -10.65 35.01 -16.72
N PRO A 152 -9.46 35.68 -16.68
CA PRO A 152 -8.17 34.96 -16.58
C PRO A 152 -8.09 34.03 -15.38
N ILE A 153 -8.85 34.29 -14.30
CA ILE A 153 -8.93 33.46 -13.11
C ILE A 153 -9.67 32.14 -13.41
N GLN A 154 -10.77 32.19 -14.15
CA GLN A 154 -11.50 31.01 -14.60
C GLN A 154 -10.62 30.11 -15.49
N MET A 155 -9.90 30.71 -16.45
CA MET A 155 -8.97 29.98 -17.32
C MET A 155 -7.84 29.32 -16.48
N GLY A 156 -7.26 30.06 -15.53
CA GLY A 156 -6.25 29.53 -14.62
C GLY A 156 -6.76 28.36 -13.78
N PHE A 157 -8.00 28.47 -13.28
CA PHE A 157 -8.66 27.41 -12.52
C PHE A 157 -8.87 26.14 -13.36
N LEU A 158 -9.41 26.25 -14.56
CA LEU A 158 -9.64 25.11 -15.47
C LEU A 158 -8.32 24.46 -15.90
N THR A 159 -7.30 25.27 -16.20
CA THR A 159 -5.95 24.77 -16.50
C THR A 159 -5.35 24.04 -15.31
N GLY A 160 -5.53 24.59 -14.10
CA GLY A 160 -5.10 23.99 -12.83
C GLY A 160 -5.77 22.63 -12.59
N ILE A 161 -7.06 22.47 -12.89
CA ILE A 161 -7.76 21.17 -12.84
C ILE A 161 -7.07 20.18 -13.80
N GLY A 162 -6.84 20.55 -15.06
CA GLY A 162 -6.19 19.68 -16.03
C GLY A 162 -4.82 19.21 -15.58
N VAL A 163 -3.96 20.13 -15.14
CA VAL A 163 -2.64 19.80 -14.58
C VAL A 163 -2.75 18.94 -13.33
N GLY A 164 -3.68 19.26 -12.44
CA GLY A 164 -3.93 18.51 -11.19
C GLY A 164 -4.36 17.07 -11.45
N VAL A 165 -5.22 16.83 -12.43
CA VAL A 165 -5.66 15.48 -12.82
C VAL A 165 -4.49 14.66 -13.38
N ILE A 166 -3.65 15.25 -14.22
CA ILE A 166 -2.48 14.58 -14.81
C ILE A 166 -1.48 14.22 -13.71
N LEU A 167 -1.06 15.20 -12.91
CA LEU A 167 -0.09 14.99 -11.84
C LEU A 167 -0.63 14.03 -10.76
N GLY A 168 -1.88 14.22 -10.34
CA GLY A 168 -2.55 13.34 -9.38
C GLY A 168 -2.68 11.91 -9.89
N GLY A 169 -3.00 11.73 -11.16
CA GLY A 169 -3.04 10.43 -11.83
C GLY A 169 -1.67 9.73 -11.84
N ILE A 170 -0.60 10.44 -12.20
CA ILE A 170 0.77 9.89 -12.21
C ILE A 170 1.20 9.49 -10.79
N VAL A 171 1.00 10.36 -9.81
CA VAL A 171 1.36 10.11 -8.41
C VAL A 171 0.54 8.96 -7.84
N GLY A 172 -0.78 8.95 -8.06
CA GLY A 172 -1.67 7.88 -7.62
C GLY A 172 -1.29 6.53 -8.22
N TYR A 173 -0.99 6.48 -9.53
CA TYR A 173 -0.53 5.27 -10.20
C TYR A 173 0.81 4.76 -9.61
N ARG A 174 1.78 5.65 -9.37
CA ARG A 174 3.08 5.29 -8.77
C ARG A 174 2.92 4.74 -7.35
N ILE A 175 2.10 5.39 -6.52
CA ILE A 175 1.82 4.94 -5.14
C ILE A 175 1.16 3.55 -5.18
N ASN A 176 0.13 3.38 -6.00
CA ASN A 176 -0.55 2.10 -6.15
C ASN A 176 0.40 0.99 -6.60
N ARG A 177 1.18 1.22 -7.67
CA ARG A 177 2.17 0.27 -8.16
C ARG A 177 3.19 -0.11 -7.08
N LYS A 178 3.66 0.86 -6.29
CA LYS A 178 4.61 0.63 -5.19
C LYS A 178 4.00 -0.24 -4.08
N ILE A 179 2.75 0.00 -3.70
CA ILE A 179 2.05 -0.78 -2.67
C ILE A 179 1.81 -2.21 -3.16
N VAL A 180 1.29 -2.38 -4.38
CA VAL A 180 1.01 -3.70 -4.96
C VAL A 180 2.30 -4.50 -5.15
N SER A 181 3.38 -3.89 -5.65
CA SER A 181 4.68 -4.53 -5.82
C SER A 181 5.25 -5.02 -4.49
N LYS A 182 5.25 -4.17 -3.46
CA LYS A 182 5.73 -4.55 -2.12
C LYS A 182 4.89 -5.66 -1.48
N SER A 183 3.57 -5.63 -1.67
CA SER A 183 2.69 -6.71 -1.20
C SER A 183 2.99 -8.03 -1.91
N THR A 184 3.25 -8.01 -3.21
CA THR A 184 3.59 -9.21 -3.99
C THR A 184 4.93 -9.78 -3.55
N GLU A 185 5.93 -8.93 -3.35
CA GLU A 185 7.27 -9.32 -2.90
C GLU A 185 7.25 -9.97 -1.49
N ILE A 186 6.42 -9.47 -0.58
CA ILE A 186 6.21 -10.10 0.73
C ILE A 186 5.54 -11.48 0.56
N LEU A 187 4.56 -11.61 -0.34
CA LEU A 187 3.89 -12.89 -0.61
C LEU A 187 4.85 -13.93 -1.22
N GLU A 188 5.78 -13.52 -2.09
CA GLU A 188 6.82 -14.39 -2.64
C GLU A 188 7.75 -14.90 -1.55
N HIS A 189 8.22 -14.05 -0.65
CA HIS A 189 9.03 -14.46 0.50
C HIS A 189 8.31 -15.45 1.42
N ILE A 190 6.99 -15.28 1.63
CA ILE A 190 6.21 -16.25 2.42
C ILE A 190 6.15 -17.60 1.72
N LYS A 191 5.98 -17.64 0.39
CA LYS A 191 5.99 -18.88 -0.39
C LYS A 191 7.34 -19.60 -0.34
N GLU A 192 8.44 -18.85 -0.42
CA GLU A 192 9.80 -19.42 -0.29
C GLU A 192 10.00 -20.07 1.08
N LEU A 193 9.51 -19.45 2.15
CA LEU A 193 9.57 -20.03 3.49
C LEU A 193 8.72 -21.31 3.63
N GLN A 194 7.55 -21.35 2.97
CA GLN A 194 6.68 -22.54 2.99
C GLN A 194 7.20 -23.68 2.10
N GLY A 195 7.91 -23.35 1.02
CA GLY A 195 8.51 -24.34 0.11
C GLY A 195 9.79 -25.00 0.66
N ASN A 196 10.39 -24.41 1.69
CA ASN A 196 11.60 -24.93 2.35
C ASN A 196 11.30 -25.66 3.67
N MET A 197 10.03 -25.83 4.06
CA MET A 197 9.57 -26.66 5.19
C MET A 197 9.05 -28.02 4.69
#